data_d8a1516be3fa933deca658d95e5b67eb
#
_entry.id   d8a1516be3fa933deca658d95e5b67eb
#
_cell.length_a   1.000
_cell.length_b   1.000
_cell.length_c   1.000
_cell.angle_alpha   90.00
_cell.angle_beta   90.00
_cell.angle_gamma   90.00
#
_symmetry.space_group_name_H-M   'P 1'
#
loop_
_entity.id
_entity.type
_entity.pdbx_description
1 polymer ?
#
loop_
_entity_poly.entity_id
_entity_poly.type
_entity_poly.pdbx_seq_one_letter_code
_entity_poly.pdbx_strand_id
1 'polypeptide(L)'
;MDDGRTSKPSPPQALSVSTLLGNQVVDRAGHEVGRIHELMVDPRSGRLTYAVMSFGGLLGVGEKLFAVPWVSLELDPEEDRFVMDVDREKLKEAPGFDKDDWPNMSDTYWGTDVPKFYNVRLD
;
A
#
# COMPACT_ATOMS: atom_id res chain seq x y z
N MET A 1 0.53 -12.09 -35.85
CA MET A 1 0.19 -11.96 -35.21
C MET A 1 0.08 -11.75 -34.58
N ASP A 2 -0.10 -11.61 -34.40
CA ASP A 2 -0.40 -11.44 -33.59
C ASP A 2 -0.68 -11.36 -33.07
N ASP A 3 -0.64 -11.56 -33.14
CA ASP A 3 -1.07 -11.64 -32.44
C ASP A 3 -1.28 -11.44 -31.64
N GLY A 4 -1.44 -11.47 -31.66
CA GLY A 4 -1.87 -11.38 -30.70
C GLY A 4 -1.59 -11.28 -30.11
N ARG A 5 -1.34 -11.32 -30.26
CA ARG A 5 -1.18 -11.32 -29.52
C ARG A 5 -1.03 -11.37 -28.58
N THR A 6 -1.18 -11.47 -28.78
CA THR A 6 -1.32 -11.70 -27.49
C THR A 6 -0.28 -11.46 -26.47
N SER A 7 0.67 -11.84 -26.20
CA SER A 7 1.62 -11.67 -25.15
C SER A 7 2.44 -10.40 -25.21
N LYS A 8 1.97 -9.50 -25.94
CA LYS A 8 2.58 -8.20 -26.03
C LYS A 8 2.29 -7.42 -24.74
N PRO A 9 3.30 -6.87 -24.07
CA PRO A 9 3.03 -6.11 -22.86
C PRO A 9 2.14 -4.91 -23.15
N SER A 10 1.22 -4.67 -22.26
CA SER A 10 0.37 -3.51 -22.37
C SER A 10 1.17 -2.26 -22.11
N PRO A 11 0.85 -1.15 -22.80
CA PRO A 11 1.50 0.11 -22.46
C PRO A 11 1.12 0.51 -21.03
N PRO A 12 1.95 1.31 -20.36
CA PRO A 12 1.61 1.77 -19.03
C PRO A 12 0.29 2.51 -19.04
N GLN A 13 -0.50 2.28 -18.03
CA GLN A 13 -1.77 2.96 -17.87
C GLN A 13 -1.66 3.95 -16.74
N ALA A 14 -2.22 5.13 -16.96
CA ALA A 14 -2.31 6.13 -15.91
C ALA A 14 -3.65 5.99 -15.22
N LEU A 15 -3.61 5.89 -13.90
CA LEU A 15 -4.82 5.85 -13.09
C LEU A 15 -4.79 7.07 -12.18
N SER A 16 -5.96 7.66 -11.97
CA SER A 16 -6.00 8.80 -11.06
C SER A 16 -5.85 8.28 -9.63
N VAL A 17 -5.16 9.06 -8.80
CA VAL A 17 -4.97 8.70 -7.40
C VAL A 17 -6.32 8.52 -6.71
N SER A 18 -7.28 9.39 -7.02
CA SER A 18 -8.58 9.30 -6.38
C SER A 18 -9.30 7.99 -6.69
N THR A 19 -8.99 7.37 -7.83
CA THR A 19 -9.56 6.07 -8.16
C THR A 19 -9.02 4.97 -7.25
N LEU A 20 -7.77 5.11 -6.82
CA LEU A 20 -7.12 4.11 -5.99
C LEU A 20 -7.45 4.26 -4.52
N LEU A 21 -7.85 5.46 -4.09
CA LEU A 21 -8.21 5.68 -2.70
C LEU A 21 -9.47 4.90 -2.38
N GLY A 22 -9.47 4.22 -1.25
CA GLY A 22 -10.59 3.39 -0.84
C GLY A 22 -10.52 1.97 -1.35
N ASN A 23 -9.57 1.66 -2.24
CA ASN A 23 -9.45 0.30 -2.75
C ASN A 23 -9.12 -0.67 -1.63
N GLN A 24 -9.69 -1.85 -1.75
CA GLN A 24 -9.48 -2.93 -0.81
C GLN A 24 -8.07 -3.50 -0.97
N VAL A 25 -7.45 -3.86 0.13
CA VAL A 25 -6.19 -4.59 0.15
C VAL A 25 -6.46 -5.92 0.83
N VAL A 26 -6.04 -7.00 0.18
CA VAL A 26 -6.23 -8.35 0.71
C VAL A 26 -4.88 -9.03 0.84
N ASP A 27 -4.82 -10.10 1.65
CA ASP A 27 -3.63 -10.94 1.69
C ASP A 27 -3.70 -11.97 0.54
N ARG A 28 -2.71 -12.84 0.46
CA ARG A 28 -2.68 -13.81 -0.63
C ARG A 28 -3.77 -14.85 -0.55
N ALA A 29 -4.40 -15.00 0.59
CA ALA A 29 -5.54 -15.91 0.74
C ALA A 29 -6.86 -15.21 0.40
N GLY A 30 -6.83 -13.93 0.09
CA GLY A 30 -8.03 -13.18 -0.25
C GLY A 30 -8.73 -12.56 0.94
N HIS A 31 -8.14 -12.63 2.13
CA HIS A 31 -8.75 -12.02 3.31
C HIS A 31 -8.50 -10.51 3.30
N GLU A 32 -9.50 -9.75 3.67
CA GLU A 32 -9.36 -8.31 3.69
C GLU A 32 -8.38 -7.90 4.79
N VAL A 33 -7.40 -7.09 4.40
CA VAL A 33 -6.41 -6.53 5.32
C VAL A 33 -6.83 -5.11 5.69
N GLY A 34 -7.22 -4.33 4.70
CA GLY A 34 -7.62 -2.96 4.94
C GLY A 34 -7.92 -2.25 3.63
N ARG A 35 -7.85 -0.92 3.68
CA ARG A 35 -8.15 -0.10 2.51
C ARG A 35 -7.13 1.02 2.41
N ILE A 36 -6.88 1.44 1.17
CA ILE A 36 -5.98 2.55 0.91
C ILE A 36 -6.67 3.84 1.31
N HIS A 37 -6.04 4.59 2.21
CA HIS A 37 -6.56 5.85 2.72
C HIS A 37 -5.89 7.03 2.01
N GLU A 38 -4.59 6.92 1.74
CA GLU A 38 -3.84 7.98 1.10
C GLU A 38 -2.62 7.39 0.39
N LEU A 39 -2.12 8.10 -0.60
CA LEU A 39 -0.90 7.70 -1.30
C LEU A 39 0.11 8.83 -1.20
N MET A 40 1.35 8.46 -0.86
CA MET A 40 2.43 9.42 -0.68
C MET A 40 3.32 9.40 -1.91
N VAL A 41 3.58 10.55 -2.47
CA VAL A 41 4.38 10.67 -3.68
C VAL A 41 5.65 11.46 -3.37
N ASP A 42 6.76 11.02 -3.96
CA ASP A 42 7.98 11.83 -3.95
C ASP A 42 7.87 12.81 -5.10
N PRO A 43 7.71 14.10 -4.83
CA PRO A 43 7.47 15.06 -5.92
C PRO A 43 8.67 15.26 -6.83
N ARG A 44 9.86 14.88 -6.40
CA ARG A 44 11.04 15.03 -7.25
C ARG A 44 11.14 13.94 -8.30
N SER A 45 10.79 12.71 -7.94
CA SER A 45 10.86 11.60 -8.88
C SER A 45 9.50 11.29 -9.51
N GLY A 46 8.42 11.73 -8.89
CA GLY A 46 7.07 11.38 -9.32
C GLY A 46 6.65 9.99 -8.91
N ARG A 47 7.41 9.33 -8.04
CA ARG A 47 7.11 7.97 -7.65
C ARG A 47 6.29 7.91 -6.38
N LEU A 48 5.39 6.94 -6.31
CA LEU A 48 4.70 6.64 -5.07
C LEU A 48 5.66 5.92 -4.14
N THR A 49 5.70 6.34 -2.89
CA THR A 49 6.60 5.77 -1.90
C THR A 49 5.87 4.92 -0.89
N TYR A 50 4.72 5.39 -0.41
CA TYR A 50 3.94 4.66 0.58
C TYR A 50 2.46 4.71 0.23
N ALA A 51 1.74 3.68 0.64
CA ALA A 51 0.31 3.73 0.77
C ALA A 51 -0.01 3.84 2.25
N VAL A 52 -0.87 4.77 2.63
CA VAL A 52 -1.33 4.89 4.01
C VAL A 52 -2.65 4.17 4.08
N MET A 53 -2.76 3.18 4.96
CA MET A 53 -3.89 2.28 4.99
C MET A 53 -4.56 2.30 6.35
N SER A 54 -5.87 2.05 6.34
CA SER A 54 -6.58 1.68 7.55
C SER A 54 -6.65 0.15 7.56
N PHE A 55 -6.27 -0.46 8.68
CA PHE A 55 -6.42 -1.90 8.84
C PHE A 55 -7.73 -2.14 9.57
N GLY A 56 -8.81 -2.25 8.80
CA GLY A 56 -10.13 -2.32 9.39
C GLY A 56 -10.38 -3.61 10.12
N GLY A 57 -10.92 -3.52 11.33
CA GLY A 57 -11.36 -4.67 12.09
C GLY A 57 -10.28 -5.62 12.54
N LEU A 58 -9.19 -5.69 11.79
CA LEU A 58 -8.14 -6.66 12.03
C LEU A 58 -7.47 -6.44 13.38
N LEU A 59 -7.20 -5.20 13.69
CA LEU A 59 -6.50 -4.84 14.92
C LEU A 59 -7.42 -4.34 16.01
N GLY A 60 -8.68 -4.14 15.71
CA GLY A 60 -9.65 -3.62 16.65
C GLY A 60 -9.29 -2.24 17.15
N VAL A 61 -8.54 -1.49 16.37
CA VAL A 61 -8.00 -0.24 16.83
C VAL A 61 -8.59 0.90 16.05
N GLY A 62 -9.75 1.20 16.21
CA GLY A 62 -10.42 2.34 15.64
C GLY A 62 -9.71 3.10 14.54
N GLU A 63 -9.09 4.21 14.88
CA GLU A 63 -8.70 5.21 13.89
C GLU A 63 -7.21 5.29 13.63
N LYS A 64 -6.53 4.19 13.72
CA LYS A 64 -5.11 4.16 13.41
C LYS A 64 -4.89 4.00 11.93
N LEU A 65 -3.85 4.67 11.43
CA LEU A 65 -3.40 4.53 10.07
C LEU A 65 -2.00 3.92 10.05
N PHE A 66 -1.67 3.25 8.96
CA PHE A 66 -0.41 2.53 8.85
C PHE A 66 0.18 2.80 7.47
N ALA A 67 1.44 3.24 7.45
CA ALA A 67 2.13 3.41 6.18
C ALA A 67 2.72 2.07 5.76
N VAL A 68 2.53 1.75 4.50
CA VAL A 68 3.02 0.52 3.89
C VAL A 68 3.83 0.92 2.65
N PRO A 69 5.03 0.37 2.46
CA PRO A 69 5.77 0.70 1.24
C PRO A 69 4.96 0.35 0.01
N TRP A 70 4.91 1.27 -0.94
CA TRP A 70 4.13 1.05 -2.16
C TRP A 70 4.58 -0.23 -2.88
N VAL A 71 5.89 -0.54 -2.83
CA VAL A 71 6.42 -1.73 -3.49
C VAL A 71 5.90 -3.03 -2.89
N SER A 72 5.28 -2.97 -1.71
CA SER A 72 4.72 -4.17 -1.07
C SER A 72 3.32 -4.51 -1.57
N LEU A 73 2.76 -3.68 -2.43
CA LEU A 73 1.40 -3.88 -2.93
C LEU A 73 1.45 -4.28 -4.41
N GLU A 74 0.63 -5.24 -4.77
CA GLU A 74 0.46 -5.66 -6.17
C GLU A 74 -0.97 -5.42 -6.59
N LEU A 75 -1.15 -4.83 -7.75
CA LEU A 75 -2.49 -4.64 -8.27
C LEU A 75 -3.03 -5.97 -8.80
N ASP A 76 -4.25 -6.29 -8.40
CA ASP A 76 -5.00 -7.41 -8.95
C ASP A 76 -6.03 -6.82 -9.90
N PRO A 77 -5.74 -6.77 -11.20
CA PRO A 77 -6.61 -6.07 -12.14
C PRO A 77 -7.96 -6.76 -12.34
N GLU A 78 -8.03 -8.05 -12.10
CA GLU A 78 -9.27 -8.78 -12.30
C GLU A 78 -10.29 -8.49 -11.20
N GLU A 79 -9.82 -8.29 -9.99
CA GLU A 79 -10.69 -8.05 -8.85
C GLU A 79 -10.70 -6.58 -8.42
N ASP A 80 -9.93 -5.75 -9.10
CA ASP A 80 -9.88 -4.31 -8.83
C ASP A 80 -9.52 -4.03 -7.38
N ARG A 81 -8.45 -4.66 -6.92
CA ARG A 81 -8.00 -4.54 -5.54
C ARG A 81 -6.49 -4.75 -5.51
N PHE A 82 -5.88 -4.55 -4.34
CA PHE A 82 -4.46 -4.79 -4.17
C PHE A 82 -4.23 -6.02 -3.31
N VAL A 83 -3.12 -6.69 -3.56
CA VAL A 83 -2.70 -7.85 -2.77
C VAL A 83 -1.41 -7.49 -2.05
N MET A 84 -1.35 -7.83 -0.77
CA MET A 84 -0.20 -7.60 0.07
C MET A 84 0.22 -8.93 0.68
N ASP A 85 1.46 -9.34 0.40
CA ASP A 85 1.98 -10.61 0.91
C ASP A 85 2.42 -10.40 2.35
N VAL A 86 1.51 -10.60 3.29
CA VAL A 86 1.77 -10.29 4.68
C VAL A 86 1.02 -11.27 5.58
N ASP A 87 1.63 -11.53 6.73
CA ASP A 87 0.99 -12.31 7.78
C ASP A 87 0.14 -11.37 8.62
N ARG A 88 -1.16 -11.64 8.68
CA ARG A 88 -2.09 -10.78 9.40
C ARG A 88 -1.73 -10.65 10.89
N GLU A 89 -1.18 -11.71 11.48
CA GLU A 89 -0.77 -11.63 12.87
C GLU A 89 0.39 -10.66 13.07
N LYS A 90 1.30 -10.63 12.09
CA LYS A 90 2.43 -9.72 12.16
C LYS A 90 1.98 -8.27 12.05
N LEU A 91 0.90 -8.02 11.33
CA LEU A 91 0.39 -6.65 11.18
C LEU A 91 -0.03 -6.02 12.50
N LYS A 92 -0.36 -6.84 13.50
CA LYS A 92 -0.70 -6.29 14.80
C LYS A 92 0.44 -5.54 15.46
N GLU A 93 1.67 -5.82 15.00
CA GLU A 93 2.86 -5.16 15.53
C GLU A 93 3.36 -4.04 14.61
N ALA A 94 2.67 -3.77 13.52
CA ALA A 94 3.11 -2.77 12.57
C ALA A 94 3.07 -1.38 13.19
N PRO A 95 4.07 -0.54 12.85
CA PRO A 95 4.08 0.83 13.34
C PRO A 95 2.97 1.62 12.67
N GLY A 96 2.13 2.23 13.48
CA GLY A 96 1.02 3.03 12.99
C GLY A 96 0.97 4.37 13.68
N PHE A 97 0.00 5.19 13.32
CA PHE A 97 -0.17 6.50 13.92
C PHE A 97 -1.65 6.89 13.92
N ASP A 98 -1.98 7.87 14.73
CA ASP A 98 -3.34 8.39 14.77
C ASP A 98 -3.64 9.14 13.49
N LYS A 99 -4.85 9.00 12.99
CA LYS A 99 -5.24 9.71 11.77
C LYS A 99 -5.15 11.22 11.93
N ASP A 100 -5.22 11.72 13.16
CA ASP A 100 -5.17 13.15 13.43
C ASP A 100 -3.79 13.63 13.86
N ASP A 101 -2.80 12.75 13.85
CA ASP A 101 -1.46 13.09 14.32
C ASP A 101 -0.43 12.35 13.47
N TRP A 102 -0.26 12.82 12.23
CA TRP A 102 0.66 12.19 11.28
C TRP A 102 2.11 12.48 11.63
N PRO A 103 3.00 11.49 11.50
CA PRO A 103 4.43 11.76 11.72
C PRO A 103 4.96 12.77 10.72
N ASN A 104 5.85 13.63 11.19
CA ASN A 104 6.51 14.59 10.32
C ASN A 104 7.32 13.83 9.26
N MET A 105 7.41 14.39 8.05
CA MET A 105 8.10 13.71 6.95
C MET A 105 9.58 13.50 7.20
N SER A 106 10.18 14.25 8.13
CA SER A 106 11.58 14.03 8.53
C SER A 106 11.71 13.01 9.67
N ASP A 107 10.62 12.47 10.16
CA ASP A 107 10.62 11.50 11.24
C ASP A 107 11.18 10.17 10.76
N THR A 108 11.86 9.45 11.66
CA THR A 108 12.41 8.15 11.33
C THR A 108 11.34 7.12 10.99
N TYR A 109 10.10 7.42 11.33
CA TYR A 109 8.97 6.56 10.98
C TYR A 109 9.00 6.19 9.50
N TRP A 110 9.17 7.20 8.63
CA TRP A 110 9.10 6.98 7.19
C TRP A 110 10.36 6.33 6.63
N GLY A 111 11.52 6.80 7.07
CA GLY A 111 12.78 6.38 6.46
C GLY A 111 13.40 5.15 7.10
N THR A 112 12.97 4.78 8.28
CA THR A 112 13.60 3.70 9.05
C THR A 112 12.58 2.68 9.54
N ASP A 113 11.59 3.14 10.31
CA ASP A 113 10.72 2.20 11.01
C ASP A 113 9.86 1.38 10.06
N VAL A 114 9.22 2.03 9.09
CA VAL A 114 8.33 1.34 8.15
C VAL A 114 9.10 0.43 7.21
N PRO A 115 10.15 0.91 6.53
CA PRO A 115 10.89 0.01 5.65
C PRO A 115 11.47 -1.19 6.37
N LYS A 116 11.95 -0.99 7.60
CA LYS A 116 12.52 -2.07 8.38
C LYS A 116 11.46 -3.11 8.74
N PHE A 117 10.28 -2.66 9.15
CA PHE A 117 9.21 -3.57 9.53
C PHE A 117 8.81 -4.47 8.36
N TYR A 118 8.69 -3.88 7.17
CA TYR A 118 8.27 -4.63 5.98
C TYR A 118 9.44 -5.21 5.20
N ASN A 119 10.66 -5.01 5.70
CA ASN A 119 11.86 -5.58 5.11
C ASN A 119 12.02 -5.20 3.63
N VAL A 120 11.89 -3.92 3.34
CA VAL A 120 12.02 -3.40 1.98
C VAL A 120 12.98 -2.22 1.94
N ARG A 121 13.47 -1.93 0.74
CA ARG A 121 14.27 -0.74 0.49
C ARG A 121 13.45 0.25 -0.32
N LEU A 122 13.62 1.51 0.00
CA LEU A 122 12.84 2.55 -0.65
C LEU A 122 13.64 3.40 -1.62
N ASP A 123 14.86 3.06 -1.94
CA ASP A 123 15.67 3.84 -2.88
C ASP A 123 15.39 3.55 -4.35
#